data_69dd2cce5db747c2c54336566a4722e1
#
_entry.id   69dd2cce5db747c2c54336566a4722e1
#
_cell.length_a   1.000
_cell.length_b   1.000
_cell.length_c   1.000
_cell.angle_alpha   90.00
_cell.angle_beta   90.00
_cell.angle_gamma   90.00
#
_symmetry.space_group_name_H-M   'P 1'
#
loop_
_entity.id
_entity.type
_entity.pdbx_description
1 polymer ?
#
loop_
_entity_poly.entity_id
_entity_poly.type
_entity_poly.pdbx_seq_one_letter_code
_entity_poly.pdbx_strand_id
1 'polypeptide(L)'
;PERVNLNVKTEQFYQQDGQDYLFSAAPIMVKKQKIGYVIFLRNATEAIFVADQLANTTAYANALQSQSHEFMNKLHVIYGLVAIKQYDELAIYLQDLLKPEQEFANRLALLVKNPLVAGFMIGEREKFAERKTTLDFEISPELPPNPNTQETKTLLTLSRYLHFGLLQHDLPDTILIQLEYAQNRLTIVYHLDEPAKRTDFISLIHQDYFQQLLTELNGSVTVSSTDPLTLTLTVDYHEEAQNDEHPNR
;
A
#
# COMPACT_ATOMS: atom_id res chain seq x y z
N PRO A 1 -27.89 -5.79 -9.33
CA PRO A 1 -27.85 -6.64 -8.14
C PRO A 1 -27.57 -8.06 -8.61
N GLU A 2 -26.36 -8.56 -8.36
CA GLU A 2 -26.01 -9.95 -8.61
C GLU A 2 -26.91 -10.84 -7.75
N ARG A 3 -27.53 -11.82 -8.38
CA ARG A 3 -28.48 -12.71 -7.69
C ARG A 3 -27.69 -13.74 -6.90
N VAL A 4 -27.75 -13.65 -5.58
CA VAL A 4 -27.19 -14.66 -4.68
C VAL A 4 -27.82 -16.02 -4.97
N ASN A 5 -26.97 -17.04 -5.18
CA ASN A 5 -27.46 -18.40 -5.47
C ASN A 5 -27.71 -19.17 -4.18
N LEU A 6 -28.99 -19.35 -3.81
CA LEU A 6 -29.40 -20.05 -2.59
C LEU A 6 -29.21 -21.58 -2.65
N ASN A 7 -28.87 -22.15 -3.80
CA ASN A 7 -28.70 -23.59 -3.98
C ASN A 7 -27.25 -24.09 -3.86
N VAL A 8 -26.30 -23.20 -3.63
CA VAL A 8 -24.88 -23.54 -3.45
C VAL A 8 -24.58 -23.78 -1.99
N LYS A 9 -24.01 -24.93 -1.67
CA LYS A 9 -23.64 -25.33 -0.28
C LYS A 9 -22.33 -24.67 0.23
N THR A 10 -21.63 -23.93 -0.62
CA THR A 10 -20.38 -23.27 -0.29
C THR A 10 -20.63 -21.81 0.04
N GLU A 11 -19.79 -21.24 0.89
CA GLU A 11 -19.79 -19.80 1.14
C GLU A 11 -19.55 -19.06 -0.18
N GLN A 12 -20.37 -18.04 -0.43
CA GLN A 12 -20.29 -17.17 -1.59
C GLN A 12 -19.80 -15.80 -1.14
N PHE A 13 -18.98 -15.20 -1.98
CA PHE A 13 -18.51 -13.85 -1.82
C PHE A 13 -19.56 -12.88 -2.36
N TYR A 14 -19.86 -11.84 -1.63
CA TYR A 14 -20.79 -10.81 -2.05
C TYR A 14 -20.26 -9.44 -1.62
N GLN A 15 -20.17 -8.53 -2.57
CA GLN A 15 -19.73 -7.16 -2.31
C GLN A 15 -20.91 -6.21 -2.46
N GLN A 16 -21.11 -5.35 -1.47
CA GLN A 16 -22.14 -4.31 -1.50
C GLN A 16 -21.65 -3.08 -0.75
N ASP A 17 -21.83 -1.92 -1.36
CA ASP A 17 -21.50 -0.60 -0.81
C ASP A 17 -20.05 -0.52 -0.30
N GLY A 18 -19.11 -1.15 -1.04
CA GLY A 18 -17.69 -1.18 -0.69
C GLY A 18 -17.34 -2.11 0.48
N GLN A 19 -18.28 -2.92 0.96
CA GLN A 19 -18.05 -3.91 2.00
C GLN A 19 -18.14 -5.33 1.44
N ASP A 20 -17.28 -6.20 1.96
CA ASP A 20 -17.20 -7.60 1.58
C ASP A 20 -17.97 -8.46 2.58
N TYR A 21 -18.84 -9.30 2.06
CA TYR A 21 -19.66 -10.21 2.85
C TYR A 21 -19.44 -11.65 2.44
N LEU A 22 -19.38 -12.55 3.42
CA LEU A 22 -19.51 -13.96 3.22
C LEU A 22 -20.96 -14.36 3.44
N PHE A 23 -21.53 -14.93 2.41
CA PHE A 23 -22.90 -15.38 2.38
C PHE A 23 -22.96 -16.91 2.29
N SER A 24 -23.72 -17.53 3.17
CA SER A 24 -24.06 -18.94 3.05
C SER A 24 -25.54 -19.18 3.32
N ALA A 25 -26.12 -20.18 2.63
CA ALA A 25 -27.50 -20.55 2.79
C ALA A 25 -27.64 -22.05 3.02
N ALA A 26 -28.41 -22.42 4.03
CA ALA A 26 -28.74 -23.82 4.32
C ALA A 26 -30.26 -24.04 4.24
N PRO A 27 -30.75 -25.07 3.53
CA PRO A 27 -32.16 -25.32 3.43
C PRO A 27 -32.73 -25.85 4.75
N ILE A 28 -33.88 -25.34 5.14
CA ILE A 28 -34.67 -25.88 6.28
C ILE A 28 -35.56 -26.99 5.75
N MET A 29 -35.40 -28.20 6.28
CA MET A 29 -36.15 -29.38 5.88
C MET A 29 -37.09 -29.79 7.00
N VAL A 30 -38.39 -29.94 6.71
CA VAL A 30 -39.39 -30.50 7.61
C VAL A 30 -40.07 -31.66 6.88
N LYS A 31 -40.09 -32.85 7.47
CA LYS A 31 -40.64 -34.05 6.86
C LYS A 31 -40.19 -34.30 5.40
N LYS A 32 -38.88 -34.02 5.12
CA LYS A 32 -38.28 -34.10 3.78
C LYS A 32 -38.75 -33.06 2.78
N GLN A 33 -39.55 -32.09 3.17
CA GLN A 33 -39.91 -30.93 2.34
C GLN A 33 -39.10 -29.72 2.74
N LYS A 34 -38.58 -29.05 1.72
CA LYS A 34 -37.87 -27.78 1.93
C LYS A 34 -38.91 -26.68 2.19
N ILE A 35 -38.84 -26.08 3.39
CA ILE A 35 -39.78 -25.02 3.81
C ILE A 35 -39.15 -23.63 3.77
N GLY A 36 -37.83 -23.53 3.65
CA GLY A 36 -37.13 -22.24 3.61
C GLY A 36 -35.62 -22.41 3.61
N TYR A 37 -34.93 -21.32 3.91
CA TYR A 37 -33.49 -21.26 4.07
C TYR A 37 -33.12 -20.53 5.37
N VAL A 38 -32.05 -20.98 6.01
CA VAL A 38 -31.30 -20.19 6.98
C VAL A 38 -30.19 -19.49 6.19
N ILE A 39 -30.12 -18.18 6.30
CA ILE A 39 -29.11 -17.37 5.65
C ILE A 39 -28.14 -16.86 6.72
N PHE A 40 -26.86 -17.07 6.47
CA PHE A 40 -25.79 -16.47 7.26
C PHE A 40 -25.11 -15.42 6.40
N LEU A 41 -25.05 -14.21 6.90
CA LEU A 41 -24.34 -13.10 6.30
C LEU A 41 -23.35 -12.58 7.32
N ARG A 42 -22.07 -12.57 6.96
CA ARG A 42 -20.99 -12.06 7.82
C ARG A 42 -20.21 -11.01 7.07
N ASN A 43 -20.03 -9.84 7.66
CA ASN A 43 -19.09 -8.86 7.15
C ASN A 43 -17.66 -9.41 7.28
N ALA A 44 -16.96 -9.52 6.20
CA ALA A 44 -15.63 -10.08 6.10
C ALA A 44 -14.56 -9.05 5.67
N THR A 45 -14.94 -7.79 5.49
CA THR A 45 -14.07 -6.72 4.99
C THR A 45 -12.77 -6.62 5.78
N GLU A 46 -12.85 -6.57 7.10
CA GLU A 46 -11.66 -6.49 7.96
C GLU A 46 -10.83 -7.78 7.90
N ALA A 47 -11.48 -8.95 7.92
CA ALA A 47 -10.78 -10.23 7.88
C ALA A 47 -10.05 -10.44 6.54
N ILE A 48 -10.65 -10.02 5.44
CA ILE A 48 -10.02 -10.08 4.11
C ILE A 48 -8.86 -9.10 4.04
N PHE A 49 -9.05 -7.89 4.54
CA PHE A 49 -7.99 -6.89 4.59
C PHE A 49 -6.79 -7.37 5.42
N VAL A 50 -7.03 -7.97 6.60
CA VAL A 50 -5.96 -8.55 7.43
C VAL A 50 -5.29 -9.74 6.75
N ALA A 51 -6.08 -10.61 6.08
CA ALA A 51 -5.53 -11.74 5.32
C ALA A 51 -4.65 -11.25 4.16
N ASP A 52 -5.08 -10.20 3.45
CA ASP A 52 -4.29 -9.58 2.39
C ASP A 52 -3.02 -8.92 2.93
N GLN A 53 -3.09 -8.26 4.09
CA GLN A 53 -1.89 -7.77 4.79
C GLN A 53 -0.89 -8.89 5.12
N LEU A 54 -1.40 -10.03 5.58
CA LEU A 54 -0.55 -11.17 5.93
C LEU A 54 0.09 -11.78 4.67
N ALA A 55 -0.69 -11.93 3.60
CA ALA A 55 -0.22 -12.38 2.30
C ALA A 55 0.86 -11.44 1.75
N ASN A 56 0.63 -10.13 1.85
CA ASN A 56 1.57 -9.09 1.42
C ASN A 56 2.86 -9.09 2.27
N THR A 57 2.76 -9.33 3.57
CA THR A 57 3.95 -9.47 4.44
C THR A 57 4.79 -10.69 4.05
N THR A 58 4.11 -11.79 3.70
CA THR A 58 4.78 -13.01 3.22
C THR A 58 5.38 -12.79 1.82
N ALA A 59 4.65 -12.14 0.92
CA ALA A 59 5.15 -11.74 -0.39
C ALA A 59 6.37 -10.80 -0.27
N TYR A 60 6.33 -9.85 0.65
CA TYR A 60 7.46 -8.96 0.96
C TYR A 60 8.68 -9.74 1.47
N ALA A 61 8.49 -10.69 2.40
CA ALA A 61 9.57 -11.55 2.88
C ALA A 61 10.16 -12.39 1.74
N ASN A 62 9.31 -12.94 0.86
CA ASN A 62 9.74 -13.69 -0.31
C ASN A 62 10.43 -12.78 -1.35
N ALA A 63 9.95 -11.56 -1.55
CA ALA A 63 10.60 -10.57 -2.42
C ALA A 63 11.97 -10.16 -1.88
N LEU A 64 12.11 -9.92 -0.57
CA LEU A 64 13.42 -9.68 0.06
C LEU A 64 14.37 -10.86 -0.11
N GLN A 65 13.86 -12.08 0.03
CA GLN A 65 14.66 -13.29 -0.19
C GLN A 65 15.06 -13.42 -1.66
N SER A 66 14.15 -13.14 -2.59
CA SER A 66 14.42 -13.11 -4.03
C SER A 66 15.43 -12.02 -4.38
N GLN A 67 15.28 -10.80 -3.83
CA GLN A 67 16.25 -9.72 -4.00
C GLN A 67 17.63 -10.10 -3.44
N SER A 68 17.69 -10.80 -2.30
CA SER A 68 18.94 -11.28 -1.75
C SER A 68 19.62 -12.28 -2.69
N HIS A 69 18.87 -13.22 -3.27
CA HIS A 69 19.37 -14.15 -4.27
C HIS A 69 19.82 -13.44 -5.55
N GLU A 70 19.05 -12.49 -6.03
CA GLU A 70 19.39 -11.67 -7.20
C GLU A 70 20.66 -10.86 -6.94
N PHE A 71 20.77 -10.24 -5.76
CA PHE A 71 21.98 -9.51 -5.36
C PHE A 71 23.21 -10.44 -5.31
N MET A 72 23.08 -11.63 -4.74
CA MET A 72 24.17 -12.62 -4.73
C MET A 72 24.54 -13.07 -6.14
N ASN A 73 23.56 -13.25 -7.04
CA ASN A 73 23.83 -13.56 -8.45
C ASN A 73 24.59 -12.42 -9.14
N LYS A 74 24.21 -11.16 -8.89
CA LYS A 74 24.92 -9.97 -9.41
C LYS A 74 26.36 -9.93 -8.89
N LEU A 75 26.59 -10.22 -7.61
CA LEU A 75 27.94 -10.32 -7.04
C LEU A 75 28.75 -11.45 -7.66
N HIS A 76 28.15 -12.61 -7.94
CA HIS A 76 28.84 -13.70 -8.60
C HIS A 76 29.28 -13.35 -10.03
N VAL A 77 28.44 -12.63 -10.78
CA VAL A 77 28.80 -12.14 -12.13
C VAL A 77 29.97 -11.15 -12.03
N ILE A 78 29.89 -10.17 -11.12
CA ILE A 78 30.97 -9.20 -10.86
C ILE A 78 32.26 -9.94 -10.52
N TYR A 79 32.22 -10.87 -9.57
CA TYR A 79 33.39 -11.65 -9.18
C TYR A 79 33.95 -12.47 -10.35
N GLY A 80 33.07 -13.11 -11.13
CA GLY A 80 33.46 -13.86 -12.33
C GLY A 80 34.20 -12.99 -13.35
N LEU A 81 33.64 -11.82 -13.68
CA LEU A 81 34.25 -10.89 -14.63
C LEU A 81 35.61 -10.35 -14.13
N VAL A 82 35.73 -10.08 -12.82
CA VAL A 82 37.01 -9.69 -12.20
C VAL A 82 38.03 -10.84 -12.27
N ALA A 83 37.61 -12.06 -11.96
CA ALA A 83 38.50 -13.24 -11.93
C ALA A 83 39.09 -13.56 -13.31
N ILE A 84 38.31 -13.35 -14.38
CA ILE A 84 38.78 -13.52 -15.76
C ILE A 84 39.34 -12.23 -16.39
N LYS A 85 39.45 -11.15 -15.60
CA LYS A 85 39.99 -9.83 -15.99
C LYS A 85 39.28 -9.15 -17.18
N GLN A 86 38.00 -9.40 -17.32
CA GLN A 86 37.12 -8.76 -18.32
C GLN A 86 36.58 -7.42 -17.80
N TYR A 87 37.45 -6.41 -17.69
CA TYR A 87 37.10 -5.12 -17.06
C TYR A 87 36.16 -4.26 -17.88
N ASP A 88 36.23 -4.34 -19.23
CA ASP A 88 35.33 -3.59 -20.10
C ASP A 88 33.90 -4.12 -20.01
N GLU A 89 33.72 -5.44 -19.99
CA GLU A 89 32.42 -6.07 -19.79
C GLU A 89 31.88 -5.84 -18.39
N LEU A 90 32.78 -5.80 -17.38
CA LEU A 90 32.41 -5.43 -16.02
C LEU A 90 31.86 -4.00 -15.94
N ALA A 91 32.52 -3.05 -16.63
CA ALA A 91 32.07 -1.65 -16.66
C ALA A 91 30.67 -1.53 -17.29
N ILE A 92 30.41 -2.22 -18.40
CA ILE A 92 29.09 -2.27 -19.04
C ILE A 92 28.06 -2.90 -18.11
N TYR A 93 28.39 -4.03 -17.50
CA TYR A 93 27.48 -4.71 -16.56
C TYR A 93 27.14 -3.85 -15.36
N LEU A 94 28.12 -3.12 -14.79
CA LEU A 94 27.89 -2.19 -13.68
C LEU A 94 27.01 -0.99 -14.10
N GLN A 95 27.22 -0.45 -15.31
CA GLN A 95 26.34 0.59 -15.84
C GLN A 95 24.89 0.11 -16.00
N ASP A 96 24.70 -1.13 -16.45
CA ASP A 96 23.36 -1.74 -16.56
C ASP A 96 22.70 -2.00 -15.19
N LEU A 97 23.51 -2.32 -14.16
CA LEU A 97 23.02 -2.44 -12.80
C LEU A 97 22.59 -1.12 -12.15
N LEU A 98 23.13 0.00 -12.64
CA LEU A 98 22.84 1.34 -12.12
C LEU A 98 21.57 1.97 -12.72
N LYS A 99 20.73 1.19 -13.40
CA LYS A 99 19.50 1.65 -14.05
C LYS A 99 18.41 2.17 -13.07
N PRO A 100 17.36 2.81 -13.60
CA PRO A 100 16.43 3.73 -12.89
C PRO A 100 15.80 3.24 -11.58
N GLU A 101 15.73 1.93 -11.36
CA GLU A 101 15.16 1.37 -10.12
C GLU A 101 16.05 1.63 -8.90
N GLN A 102 17.37 1.65 -9.10
CA GLN A 102 18.31 2.04 -8.04
C GLN A 102 18.29 3.53 -7.75
N GLU A 103 18.07 4.36 -8.77
CA GLU A 103 17.93 5.80 -8.58
C GLU A 103 16.73 6.12 -7.69
N PHE A 104 15.62 5.42 -7.88
CA PHE A 104 14.44 5.59 -7.03
C PHE A 104 14.72 5.17 -5.58
N ALA A 105 15.26 3.98 -5.36
CA ALA A 105 15.58 3.48 -4.03
C ALA A 105 16.61 4.38 -3.32
N ASN A 106 17.63 4.85 -4.04
CA ASN A 106 18.63 5.77 -3.50
C ASN A 106 18.04 7.13 -3.18
N ARG A 107 17.20 7.68 -4.06
CA ARG A 107 16.47 8.93 -3.79
C ARG A 107 15.57 8.79 -2.57
N LEU A 108 14.87 7.67 -2.46
CA LEU A 108 13.99 7.39 -1.33
C LEU A 108 14.78 7.30 -0.01
N ALA A 109 15.92 6.61 -0.01
CA ALA A 109 16.79 6.50 1.16
C ALA A 109 17.36 7.86 1.62
N LEU A 110 17.51 8.80 0.70
CA LEU A 110 17.92 10.17 1.03
C LEU A 110 16.78 11.00 1.61
N LEU A 111 15.56 10.84 1.09
CA LEU A 111 14.41 11.70 1.40
C LEU A 111 13.51 11.13 2.50
N VAL A 112 13.55 9.82 2.76
CA VAL A 112 12.71 9.15 3.75
C VAL A 112 13.59 8.50 4.81
N LYS A 113 13.70 9.14 5.97
CA LYS A 113 14.56 8.66 7.07
C LYS A 113 13.87 7.56 7.91
N ASN A 114 12.60 7.30 7.67
CA ASN A 114 11.88 6.21 8.30
C ASN A 114 11.95 4.95 7.42
N PRO A 115 12.67 3.88 7.82
CA PRO A 115 12.88 2.70 6.97
C PRO A 115 11.58 1.90 6.72
N LEU A 116 10.60 1.96 7.63
CA LEU A 116 9.31 1.30 7.43
C LEU A 116 8.50 1.98 6.32
N VAL A 117 8.53 3.32 6.29
CA VAL A 117 7.87 4.11 5.23
C VAL A 117 8.59 3.90 3.89
N ALA A 118 9.92 3.96 3.86
CA ALA A 118 10.69 3.72 2.65
C ALA A 118 10.43 2.33 2.07
N GLY A 119 10.47 1.29 2.90
CA GLY A 119 10.18 -0.09 2.49
C GLY A 119 8.74 -0.26 1.97
N PHE A 120 7.78 0.39 2.62
CA PHE A 120 6.38 0.42 2.17
C PHE A 120 6.25 1.04 0.78
N MET A 121 6.88 2.21 0.54
CA MET A 121 6.79 2.91 -0.75
C MET A 121 7.39 2.08 -1.89
N ILE A 122 8.51 1.38 -1.64
CA ILE A 122 9.11 0.46 -2.62
C ILE A 122 8.13 -0.69 -2.94
N GLY A 123 7.58 -1.35 -1.91
CA GLY A 123 6.67 -2.48 -2.10
C GLY A 123 5.36 -2.09 -2.79
N GLU A 124 4.80 -0.91 -2.48
CA GLU A 124 3.58 -0.44 -3.15
C GLU A 124 3.85 -0.09 -4.62
N ARG A 125 5.00 0.52 -4.95
CA ARG A 125 5.39 0.78 -6.34
C ARG A 125 5.44 -0.49 -7.18
N GLU A 126 6.00 -1.58 -6.63
CA GLU A 126 6.04 -2.88 -7.29
C GLU A 126 4.63 -3.44 -7.55
N LYS A 127 3.73 -3.38 -6.56
CA LYS A 127 2.34 -3.84 -6.71
C LYS A 127 1.57 -3.09 -7.80
N PHE A 128 1.73 -1.78 -7.87
CA PHE A 128 1.10 -0.97 -8.92
C PHE A 128 1.71 -1.25 -10.29
N ALA A 129 3.02 -1.51 -10.36
CA ALA A 129 3.71 -1.89 -11.59
C ALA A 129 3.17 -3.22 -12.18
N GLU A 130 2.77 -4.19 -11.34
CA GLU A 130 2.08 -5.41 -11.76
C GLU A 130 0.75 -5.11 -12.49
N ARG A 131 0.12 -3.98 -12.16
CA ARG A 131 -1.09 -3.46 -12.81
C ARG A 131 -0.80 -2.47 -13.94
N LYS A 132 0.46 -2.34 -14.36
CA LYS A 132 0.94 -1.42 -15.41
C LYS A 132 0.77 0.06 -15.04
N THR A 133 0.69 0.37 -13.76
CA THR A 133 0.61 1.73 -13.24
C THR A 133 1.91 2.09 -12.56
N THR A 134 2.48 3.25 -12.87
CA THR A 134 3.65 3.77 -12.18
C THR A 134 3.20 4.61 -10.99
N LEU A 135 3.66 4.26 -9.78
CA LEU A 135 3.59 5.18 -8.65
C LEU A 135 4.82 6.10 -8.68
N ASP A 136 4.60 7.38 -8.79
CA ASP A 136 5.64 8.39 -8.65
C ASP A 136 5.49 9.14 -7.33
N PHE A 137 6.61 9.44 -6.67
CA PHE A 137 6.62 10.07 -5.37
C PHE A 137 7.42 11.37 -5.40
N GLU A 138 6.77 12.45 -4.98
CA GLU A 138 7.42 13.72 -4.68
C GLU A 138 7.44 13.93 -3.17
N ILE A 139 8.63 14.14 -2.60
CA ILE A 139 8.83 14.26 -1.17
C ILE A 139 9.57 15.57 -0.91
N SER A 140 8.96 16.46 -0.15
CA SER A 140 9.55 17.75 0.17
C SER A 140 8.94 18.32 1.46
N PRO A 141 9.75 18.73 2.45
CA PRO A 141 11.15 18.38 2.65
C PRO A 141 11.35 16.88 2.93
N GLU A 142 12.57 16.47 3.30
CA GLU A 142 12.80 15.08 3.71
C GLU A 142 11.88 14.67 4.88
N LEU A 143 11.40 13.41 4.83
CA LEU A 143 10.57 12.85 5.87
C LEU A 143 11.46 12.32 7.01
N PRO A 144 11.39 12.91 8.23
CA PRO A 144 12.24 12.53 9.34
C PRO A 144 11.92 11.13 9.88
N PRO A 145 12.79 10.55 10.72
CA PRO A 145 12.47 9.34 11.46
C PRO A 145 11.32 9.62 12.43
N ASN A 146 10.41 8.66 12.58
CA ASN A 146 9.35 8.72 13.58
C ASN A 146 9.60 7.66 14.66
N PRO A 147 9.85 8.03 15.91
CA PRO A 147 10.10 7.09 17.00
C PRO A 147 8.84 6.32 17.41
N ASN A 148 7.66 6.87 17.10
CA ASN A 148 6.39 6.22 17.38
C ASN A 148 6.08 5.14 16.32
N THR A 149 6.56 3.93 16.59
CA THR A 149 6.34 2.78 15.70
C THR A 149 4.85 2.47 15.48
N GLN A 150 4.00 2.72 16.48
CA GLN A 150 2.56 2.48 16.34
C GLN A 150 1.91 3.49 15.39
N GLU A 151 2.24 4.76 15.52
CA GLU A 151 1.81 5.81 14.61
C GLU A 151 2.23 5.50 13.16
N THR A 152 3.49 5.14 12.96
CA THR A 152 3.98 4.70 11.64
C THR A 152 3.18 3.51 11.11
N LYS A 153 2.93 2.48 11.91
CA LYS A 153 2.15 1.30 11.49
C LYS A 153 0.71 1.67 11.12
N THR A 154 0.05 2.52 11.90
CA THR A 154 -1.31 2.99 11.60
C THR A 154 -1.33 3.79 10.31
N LEU A 155 -0.33 4.67 10.08
CA LEU A 155 -0.17 5.41 8.82
C LEU A 155 -0.02 4.48 7.62
N LEU A 156 0.86 3.47 7.71
CA LEU A 156 1.06 2.50 6.63
C LEU A 156 -0.19 1.65 6.38
N THR A 157 -0.93 1.32 7.43
CA THR A 157 -2.21 0.60 7.32
C THR A 157 -3.24 1.45 6.60
N LEU A 158 -3.37 2.72 6.96
CA LEU A 158 -4.28 3.68 6.32
C LEU A 158 -3.94 3.86 4.83
N SER A 159 -2.65 4.07 4.51
CA SER A 159 -2.18 4.20 3.13
C SER A 159 -2.42 2.93 2.32
N ARG A 160 -2.15 1.76 2.89
CA ARG A 160 -2.41 0.47 2.24
C ARG A 160 -3.89 0.24 1.96
N TYR A 161 -4.75 0.67 2.87
CA TYR A 161 -6.20 0.59 2.66
C TYR A 161 -6.66 1.41 1.46
N LEU A 162 -6.13 2.64 1.31
CA LEU A 162 -6.36 3.47 0.12
C LEU A 162 -5.83 2.81 -1.16
N HIS A 163 -4.60 2.30 -1.12
CA HIS A 163 -3.98 1.63 -2.26
C HIS A 163 -4.73 0.37 -2.67
N PHE A 164 -5.19 -0.42 -1.68
CA PHE A 164 -6.03 -1.59 -1.95
C PHE A 164 -7.32 -1.20 -2.68
N GLY A 165 -7.99 -0.14 -2.23
CA GLY A 165 -9.18 0.38 -2.91
C GLY A 165 -8.89 0.84 -4.34
N LEU A 166 -7.78 1.54 -4.56
CA LEU A 166 -7.35 1.94 -5.90
C LEU A 166 -7.11 0.74 -6.82
N LEU A 167 -6.46 -0.30 -6.33
CA LEU A 167 -6.13 -1.51 -7.09
C LEU A 167 -7.35 -2.35 -7.51
N GLN A 168 -8.55 -2.10 -6.95
CA GLN A 168 -9.79 -2.76 -7.37
C GLN A 168 -10.38 -2.18 -8.66
N HIS A 169 -9.87 -1.04 -9.11
CA HIS A 169 -10.37 -0.31 -10.28
C HIS A 169 -9.33 -0.29 -11.40
N ASP A 170 -9.77 0.15 -12.59
CA ASP A 170 -8.82 0.47 -13.65
C ASP A 170 -8.02 1.70 -13.24
N LEU A 171 -6.72 1.64 -13.38
CA LEU A 171 -5.81 2.68 -12.95
C LEU A 171 -5.27 3.48 -14.16
N PRO A 172 -4.91 4.75 -13.96
CA PRO A 172 -4.16 5.50 -14.95
C PRO A 172 -2.73 4.92 -15.09
N ASP A 173 -2.03 5.30 -16.15
CA ASP A 173 -0.64 4.88 -16.37
C ASP A 173 0.30 5.35 -15.26
N THR A 174 -0.01 6.50 -14.66
CA THR A 174 0.79 7.10 -13.58
C THR A 174 -0.11 7.69 -12.49
N ILE A 175 0.25 7.46 -11.23
CA ILE A 175 -0.32 8.13 -10.06
C ILE A 175 0.82 8.86 -9.36
N LEU A 176 0.70 10.18 -9.23
CA LEU A 176 1.61 10.99 -8.45
C LEU A 176 1.14 11.08 -7.00
N ILE A 177 2.04 10.77 -6.06
CA ILE A 177 1.82 10.91 -4.63
C ILE A 177 2.83 11.91 -4.08
N GLN A 178 2.33 13.04 -3.58
CA GLN A 178 3.16 14.08 -2.97
C GLN A 178 3.13 13.94 -1.45
N LEU A 179 4.29 13.97 -0.82
CA LEU A 179 4.45 13.96 0.64
C LEU A 179 5.08 15.26 1.08
N GLU A 180 4.41 15.96 1.98
CA GLU A 180 4.91 17.19 2.60
C GLU A 180 4.91 17.04 4.12
N TYR A 181 6.08 17.18 4.74
CA TYR A 181 6.21 17.16 6.18
C TYR A 181 6.46 18.57 6.72
N ALA A 182 5.63 19.00 7.64
CA ALA A 182 5.78 20.28 8.33
C ALA A 182 5.11 20.25 9.72
N GLN A 183 5.78 20.78 10.73
CA GLN A 183 5.22 21.01 12.06
C GLN A 183 4.57 19.76 12.71
N ASN A 184 5.27 18.63 12.66
CA ASN A 184 4.78 17.34 13.15
C ASN A 184 3.50 16.84 12.44
N ARG A 185 3.28 17.28 11.22
CA ARG A 185 2.19 16.81 10.37
C ARG A 185 2.73 16.35 9.03
N LEU A 186 2.18 15.25 8.56
CA LEU A 186 2.43 14.72 7.23
C LEU A 186 1.18 14.91 6.38
N THR A 187 1.35 15.61 5.28
CA THR A 187 0.34 15.76 4.24
C THR A 187 0.70 14.87 3.06
N ILE A 188 -0.23 14.03 2.64
CA ILE A 188 -0.09 13.13 1.50
C ILE A 188 -1.17 13.50 0.48
N VAL A 189 -0.76 13.87 -0.72
CA VAL A 189 -1.68 14.25 -1.80
C VAL A 189 -1.58 13.22 -2.92
N TYR A 190 -2.70 12.56 -3.22
CA TYR A 190 -2.86 11.66 -4.36
C TYR A 190 -3.44 12.42 -5.53
N HIS A 191 -2.75 12.42 -6.67
CA HIS A 191 -3.23 13.01 -7.92
C HIS A 191 -3.81 11.89 -8.80
N LEU A 192 -5.11 11.98 -9.09
CA LEU A 192 -5.88 10.97 -9.81
C LEU A 192 -6.51 11.61 -11.04
N ASP A 193 -5.97 11.35 -12.22
CA ASP A 193 -6.31 12.07 -13.45
C ASP A 193 -7.71 11.76 -14.03
N GLU A 194 -8.51 10.85 -13.43
CA GLU A 194 -9.80 10.43 -13.98
C GLU A 194 -11.00 10.76 -13.06
N PRO A 195 -11.93 11.63 -13.47
CA PRO A 195 -13.12 11.98 -12.68
C PRO A 195 -14.15 10.84 -12.55
N ALA A 196 -14.12 9.84 -13.44
CA ALA A 196 -15.10 8.75 -13.47
C ALA A 196 -15.09 7.85 -12.22
N LYS A 197 -13.97 7.81 -11.49
CA LYS A 197 -13.75 6.93 -10.32
C LYS A 197 -14.00 7.63 -8.97
N ARG A 198 -14.42 8.87 -9.00
CA ARG A 198 -14.61 9.70 -7.80
C ARG A 198 -15.57 9.09 -6.79
N THR A 199 -16.65 8.47 -7.24
CA THR A 199 -17.70 7.94 -6.37
C THR A 199 -17.20 6.75 -5.55
N ASP A 200 -16.41 5.88 -6.15
CA ASP A 200 -15.88 4.68 -5.49
C ASP A 200 -14.83 5.05 -4.44
N PHE A 201 -14.01 6.03 -4.76
CA PHE A 201 -13.00 6.55 -3.83
C PHE A 201 -13.62 7.29 -2.65
N ILE A 202 -14.69 8.06 -2.88
CA ILE A 202 -15.44 8.73 -1.83
C ILE A 202 -16.09 7.70 -0.90
N SER A 203 -16.63 6.60 -1.44
CA SER A 203 -17.19 5.53 -0.61
C SER A 203 -16.16 4.88 0.31
N LEU A 204 -14.93 4.69 -0.19
CA LEU A 204 -13.84 4.08 0.55
C LEU A 204 -13.42 4.91 1.78
N ILE A 205 -13.27 6.23 1.61
CA ILE A 205 -12.86 7.12 2.70
C ILE A 205 -13.94 7.31 3.77
N HIS A 206 -15.20 7.00 3.47
CA HIS A 206 -16.30 7.07 4.43
C HIS A 206 -16.55 5.77 5.20
N GLN A 207 -15.78 4.72 4.94
CA GLN A 207 -15.91 3.48 5.68
C GLN A 207 -15.42 3.62 7.13
N ASP A 208 -16.12 2.97 8.05
CA ASP A 208 -15.83 3.07 9.48
C ASP A 208 -14.37 2.73 9.83
N TYR A 209 -13.82 1.70 9.19
CA TYR A 209 -12.44 1.29 9.41
C TYR A 209 -11.42 2.36 8.98
N PHE A 210 -11.63 2.98 7.82
CA PHE A 210 -10.79 4.09 7.37
C PHE A 210 -10.86 5.28 8.35
N GLN A 211 -12.07 5.64 8.77
CA GLN A 211 -12.30 6.74 9.71
C GLN A 211 -11.71 6.46 11.09
N GLN A 212 -11.71 5.20 11.53
CA GLN A 212 -11.05 4.80 12.78
C GLN A 212 -9.54 5.02 12.69
N LEU A 213 -8.87 4.51 11.63
CA LEU A 213 -7.43 4.70 11.43
C LEU A 213 -7.06 6.19 11.32
N LEU A 214 -7.89 6.96 10.63
CA LEU A 214 -7.72 8.40 10.49
C LEU A 214 -7.81 9.12 11.85
N THR A 215 -8.76 8.71 12.69
CA THR A 215 -8.94 9.26 14.03
C THR A 215 -7.76 8.91 14.94
N GLU A 216 -7.21 7.70 14.86
CA GLU A 216 -6.01 7.29 15.60
C GLU A 216 -4.78 8.14 15.29
N LEU A 217 -4.74 8.71 14.08
CA LEU A 217 -3.67 9.59 13.61
C LEU A 217 -4.00 11.09 13.75
N ASN A 218 -5.08 11.46 14.45
CA ASN A 218 -5.62 12.82 14.50
C ASN A 218 -5.70 13.44 13.10
N GLY A 219 -6.07 12.62 12.12
CA GLY A 219 -5.99 12.96 10.71
C GLY A 219 -7.26 13.58 10.17
N SER A 220 -7.13 14.14 8.98
CA SER A 220 -8.24 14.63 8.16
C SER A 220 -8.03 14.22 6.70
N VAL A 221 -9.12 14.02 5.98
CA VAL A 221 -9.11 13.71 4.56
C VAL A 221 -10.02 14.69 3.82
N THR A 222 -9.54 15.20 2.70
CA THR A 222 -10.32 16.05 1.80
C THR A 222 -10.16 15.57 0.37
N VAL A 223 -11.26 15.68 -0.40
CA VAL A 223 -11.28 15.36 -1.83
C VAL A 223 -11.62 16.60 -2.59
N SER A 224 -10.77 17.00 -3.55
CA SER A 224 -11.06 18.18 -4.37
C SER A 224 -12.24 17.90 -5.30
N SER A 225 -12.99 18.97 -5.59
CA SER A 225 -14.09 18.91 -6.55
C SER A 225 -13.66 19.27 -7.98
N THR A 226 -12.40 19.67 -8.15
CA THR A 226 -11.82 20.14 -9.42
C THR A 226 -11.10 19.01 -10.15
N ASP A 227 -10.91 19.17 -11.47
CA ASP A 227 -10.08 18.31 -12.31
C ASP A 227 -8.64 18.88 -12.33
N PRO A 228 -7.59 18.07 -12.03
CA PRO A 228 -7.61 16.65 -11.68
C PRO A 228 -8.18 16.37 -10.27
N LEU A 229 -8.71 15.16 -10.08
CA LEU A 229 -9.17 14.71 -8.77
C LEU A 229 -7.96 14.57 -7.84
N THR A 230 -7.97 15.28 -6.71
CA THR A 230 -6.96 15.12 -5.67
C THR A 230 -7.59 14.67 -4.37
N LEU A 231 -6.94 13.70 -3.72
CA LEU A 231 -7.24 13.33 -2.35
C LEU A 231 -6.08 13.79 -1.48
N THR A 232 -6.39 14.64 -0.50
CA THR A 232 -5.41 15.12 0.48
C THR A 232 -5.68 14.51 1.83
N LEU A 233 -4.70 13.80 2.34
CA LEU A 233 -4.68 13.19 3.66
C LEU A 233 -3.67 13.97 4.52
N THR A 234 -4.09 14.46 5.68
CA THR A 234 -3.19 15.12 6.63
C THR A 234 -3.29 14.41 7.98
N VAL A 235 -2.17 13.96 8.52
CA VAL A 235 -2.09 13.17 9.76
C VAL A 235 -1.00 13.69 10.67
N ASP A 236 -1.06 13.37 11.96
CA ASP A 236 0.07 13.59 12.87
C ASP A 236 1.23 12.67 12.48
N TYR A 237 2.44 13.20 12.56
CA TYR A 237 3.68 12.48 12.30
C TYR A 237 4.79 13.15 13.12
N HIS A 238 5.17 12.52 14.24
CA HIS A 238 6.10 13.12 15.19
C HIS A 238 7.54 12.72 14.87
N GLU A 239 8.42 13.67 14.75
CA GLU A 239 9.86 13.41 14.65
C GLU A 239 10.48 13.16 16.04
N GLU A 240 11.61 12.48 16.04
CA GLU A 240 12.41 12.32 17.25
C GLU A 240 12.91 13.70 17.71
N ALA A 241 12.57 14.10 18.95
CA ALA A 241 13.09 15.33 19.52
C ALA A 241 14.63 15.26 19.49
N GLN A 242 15.28 16.15 18.76
CA GLN A 242 16.73 16.32 18.85
C GLN A 242 17.04 16.69 20.31
N ASN A 243 17.59 15.77 21.05
CA ASN A 243 18.24 16.09 22.33
C ASN A 243 19.48 16.92 21.98
N ASP A 244 19.32 18.24 22.05
CA ASP A 244 20.45 19.17 22.12
C ASP A 244 21.14 18.96 23.49
N GLU A 245 21.76 17.81 23.67
CA GLU A 245 22.80 17.65 24.67
C GLU A 245 24.09 18.29 24.11
N HIS A 246 24.20 19.59 24.27
CA HIS A 246 25.49 20.21 24.33
C HIS A 246 26.22 19.67 25.57
N PRO A 247 27.26 18.86 25.47
CA PRO A 247 28.13 18.66 26.59
C PRO A 247 28.95 19.95 26.79
N ASN A 248 28.47 20.76 27.73
CA ASN A 248 29.34 21.73 28.36
C ASN A 248 30.43 20.96 29.11
N ARG A 249 31.64 20.90 28.54
CA ARG A 249 32.88 21.01 29.31
C ARG A 249 34.09 21.08 28.36
#